data_1c0de0f3ab10934873363675a4d705cb
#
_entry.id   1c0de0f3ab10934873363675a4d705cb
#
_cell.length_a   1.000
_cell.length_b   1.000
_cell.length_c   1.000
_cell.angle_alpha   90.00
_cell.angle_beta   90.00
_cell.angle_gamma   90.00
#
_symmetry.space_group_name_H-M   'P 1'
#
loop_
_entity.id
_entity.type
_entity.pdbx_description
1 polymer ?
#
loop_
_entity_poly.entity_id
_entity_poly.type
_entity_poly.pdbx_seq_one_letter_code
_entity_poly.pdbx_strand_id
1 'polypeptide(L)'
;MNLPWDKSYFKLCFYIIFTFMICYIFKAVVDGVVYALGNVSGIYNCAVNILAYITSIFSVLILGFAIAYVLNPMVDFFCERIRNRFLSVFLVYIIILGFIFFICYVTIKEIRLGGKITFVDGMNLIIENFKHNIENVYVDVLYYLERYHLDFIINYINTFKGKIYDTMNNGIRLTIFYRTLGRIATVLLGLIISFYLLKDKESISGSFKKYCKKILPEKVYKFCAVNIEDMDDAFSGYIRGQFTDGIIMSVIISVVLGIMGIKFPLIIGIISGLSNIIPYFGALIGFLLSVFMALVNGDVPKAVIVGIVIIVLQQIDGYIISPKVLGHSVKLNPVVIIIALAVGGKLFGLMGMVLAIPFVRFLKIKIEKRYQIE
;
A
#
# COMPACT_ATOMS: atom_id res chain seq x y z
N MET A 1 4.95 -28.52 21.81
CA MET A 1 3.80 -28.93 20.98
C MET A 1 3.75 -27.98 19.79
N ASN A 2 4.45 -28.38 18.71
CA ASN A 2 4.62 -27.56 17.51
C ASN A 2 3.31 -27.59 16.73
N LEU A 3 2.53 -26.51 16.80
CA LEU A 3 1.42 -26.30 15.89
C LEU A 3 2.00 -26.02 14.50
N PRO A 4 1.72 -26.87 13.50
CA PRO A 4 2.12 -26.57 12.14
C PRO A 4 1.31 -25.37 11.70
N TRP A 5 1.99 -24.24 11.53
CA TRP A 5 1.47 -23.02 10.92
C TRP A 5 0.84 -23.39 9.58
N ASP A 6 -0.47 -23.25 9.49
CA ASP A 6 -1.23 -23.75 8.36
C ASP A 6 -0.98 -22.85 7.14
N LYS A 7 -0.01 -23.27 6.31
CA LYS A 7 0.54 -22.64 5.10
C LYS A 7 -0.45 -22.56 3.93
N SER A 8 -1.71 -22.70 4.20
CA SER A 8 -2.75 -22.93 3.18
C SER A 8 -3.38 -21.70 2.58
N TYR A 9 -3.34 -20.54 3.23
CA TYR A 9 -3.83 -19.29 2.62
C TYR A 9 -3.01 -18.88 1.43
N PHE A 10 -1.72 -19.07 1.54
CA PHE A 10 -0.82 -18.77 0.47
C PHE A 10 -1.13 -19.60 -0.77
N LYS A 11 -1.59 -20.84 -0.58
CA LYS A 11 -1.99 -21.74 -1.68
C LYS A 11 -3.20 -21.22 -2.45
N LEU A 12 -4.23 -20.76 -1.75
CA LEU A 12 -5.40 -20.16 -2.37
C LEU A 12 -5.03 -18.85 -3.06
N CYS A 13 -4.16 -18.04 -2.42
CA CYS A 13 -3.61 -16.82 -3.00
C CYS A 13 -2.81 -17.05 -4.25
N PHE A 14 -1.88 -17.99 -4.18
CA PHE A 14 -1.02 -18.30 -5.31
C PHE A 14 -1.83 -18.73 -6.51
N TYR A 15 -2.85 -19.58 -6.33
CA TYR A 15 -3.71 -19.97 -7.45
C TYR A 15 -4.58 -18.82 -7.93
N ILE A 16 -5.11 -17.98 -7.04
CA ILE A 16 -5.87 -16.80 -7.45
C ILE A 16 -4.95 -15.81 -8.16
N ILE A 17 -3.78 -15.49 -7.59
CA ILE A 17 -2.80 -14.58 -8.20
C ILE A 17 -2.20 -15.20 -9.47
N PHE A 18 -1.90 -16.50 -9.48
CA PHE A 18 -1.36 -17.22 -10.64
C PHE A 18 -2.38 -17.33 -11.77
N THR A 19 -3.64 -17.62 -11.47
CA THR A 19 -4.74 -17.58 -12.45
C THR A 19 -4.91 -16.16 -12.99
N PHE A 20 -4.76 -15.16 -12.13
CA PHE A 20 -4.84 -13.76 -12.52
C PHE A 20 -3.65 -13.32 -13.38
N MET A 21 -2.45 -13.77 -13.04
CA MET A 21 -1.25 -13.54 -13.84
C MET A 21 -1.38 -14.22 -15.21
N ILE A 22 -1.93 -15.42 -15.27
CA ILE A 22 -2.23 -16.11 -16.55
C ILE A 22 -3.28 -15.34 -17.33
N CYS A 23 -4.38 -14.90 -16.71
CA CYS A 23 -5.40 -14.08 -17.37
C CYS A 23 -4.85 -12.75 -17.86
N TYR A 24 -3.95 -12.11 -17.11
CA TYR A 24 -3.30 -10.86 -17.51
C TYR A 24 -2.29 -11.06 -18.65
N ILE A 25 -1.48 -12.12 -18.60
CA ILE A 25 -0.58 -12.51 -19.68
C ILE A 25 -1.39 -12.87 -20.93
N PHE A 26 -2.49 -13.61 -20.77
CA PHE A 26 -3.40 -13.93 -21.85
C PHE A 26 -4.02 -12.67 -22.46
N LYS A 27 -4.44 -11.71 -21.64
CA LYS A 27 -4.89 -10.39 -22.11
C LYS A 27 -3.81 -9.67 -22.90
N ALA A 28 -2.57 -9.60 -22.38
CA ALA A 28 -1.46 -8.92 -23.07
C ALA A 28 -1.11 -9.60 -24.39
N VAL A 29 -1.20 -10.93 -24.48
CA VAL A 29 -1.02 -11.70 -25.70
C VAL A 29 -2.17 -11.45 -26.68
N VAL A 30 -3.42 -11.46 -26.21
CA VAL A 30 -4.61 -11.15 -27.05
C VAL A 30 -4.54 -9.71 -27.55
N ASP A 31 -4.19 -8.73 -26.70
CA ASP A 31 -4.01 -7.33 -27.12
C ASP A 31 -2.90 -7.19 -28.18
N GLY A 32 -1.80 -7.93 -28.04
CA GLY A 32 -0.71 -7.96 -29.02
C GLY A 32 -1.10 -8.62 -30.34
N VAL A 33 -1.82 -9.73 -30.32
CA VAL A 33 -2.32 -10.44 -31.50
C VAL A 33 -3.37 -9.61 -32.26
N VAL A 34 -4.25 -8.93 -31.55
CA VAL A 34 -5.31 -8.10 -32.14
C VAL A 34 -4.74 -6.82 -32.75
N TYR A 35 -3.74 -6.21 -32.10
CA TYR A 35 -2.99 -5.10 -32.69
C TYR A 35 -2.32 -5.52 -34.01
N ALA A 36 -1.84 -6.76 -34.09
CA ALA A 36 -1.24 -7.31 -35.30
C ALA A 36 -2.24 -7.67 -36.42
N LEU A 37 -3.50 -8.00 -36.07
CA LEU A 37 -4.53 -8.47 -37.03
C LEU A 37 -5.49 -7.37 -37.54
N GLY A 38 -5.45 -6.18 -37.00
CA GLY A 38 -5.96 -4.90 -37.58
C GLY A 38 -7.46 -4.76 -37.91
N ASN A 39 -8.35 -5.77 -37.78
CA ASN A 39 -9.71 -5.60 -38.28
C ASN A 39 -10.84 -6.46 -37.64
N VAL A 40 -10.78 -6.78 -36.34
CA VAL A 40 -11.85 -7.53 -35.66
C VAL A 40 -12.41 -6.74 -34.48
N SER A 41 -12.88 -5.50 -34.74
CA SER A 41 -13.27 -4.54 -33.69
C SER A 41 -14.44 -4.98 -32.81
N GLY A 42 -15.40 -5.72 -33.33
CA GLY A 42 -16.60 -6.14 -32.59
C GLY A 42 -16.35 -7.29 -31.59
N ILE A 43 -15.67 -8.35 -32.03
CA ILE A 43 -15.36 -9.52 -31.19
C ILE A 43 -14.30 -9.15 -30.14
N TYR A 44 -13.34 -8.32 -30.53
CA TYR A 44 -12.31 -7.78 -29.65
C TYR A 44 -12.93 -6.97 -28.50
N ASN A 45 -13.77 -5.99 -28.79
CA ASN A 45 -14.42 -5.17 -27.79
C ASN A 45 -15.30 -6.01 -26.84
N CYS A 46 -15.96 -7.03 -27.33
CA CYS A 46 -16.73 -7.96 -26.51
C CYS A 46 -15.81 -8.78 -25.58
N ALA A 47 -14.73 -9.34 -26.09
CA ALA A 47 -13.75 -10.11 -25.31
C ALA A 47 -13.03 -9.24 -24.27
N VAL A 48 -12.62 -8.02 -24.63
CA VAL A 48 -12.00 -7.06 -23.71
C VAL A 48 -12.96 -6.63 -22.61
N ASN A 49 -14.23 -6.38 -22.93
CA ASN A 49 -15.24 -6.02 -21.94
C ASN A 49 -15.54 -7.18 -20.97
N ILE A 50 -15.65 -8.40 -21.47
CA ILE A 50 -15.82 -9.60 -20.63
C ILE A 50 -14.60 -9.79 -19.71
N LEU A 51 -13.38 -9.68 -20.25
CA LEU A 51 -12.15 -9.76 -19.44
C LEU A 51 -12.08 -8.62 -18.41
N ALA A 52 -12.43 -7.40 -18.78
CA ALA A 52 -12.48 -6.27 -17.87
C ALA A 52 -13.49 -6.48 -16.73
N TYR A 53 -14.63 -7.10 -17.05
CA TYR A 53 -15.66 -7.44 -16.06
C TYR A 53 -15.18 -8.53 -15.11
N ILE A 54 -14.58 -9.60 -15.63
CA ILE A 54 -13.96 -10.66 -14.84
C ILE A 54 -12.85 -10.08 -13.96
N THR A 55 -11.95 -9.24 -14.50
CA THR A 55 -10.87 -8.62 -13.72
C THR A 55 -11.40 -7.68 -12.64
N SER A 56 -12.52 -7.00 -12.84
CA SER A 56 -13.11 -6.14 -11.82
C SER A 56 -13.67 -6.94 -10.64
N ILE A 57 -14.34 -8.07 -10.87
CA ILE A 57 -14.84 -8.97 -9.82
C ILE A 57 -13.66 -9.57 -9.03
N PHE A 58 -12.64 -10.05 -9.74
CA PHE A 58 -11.48 -10.63 -9.10
C PHE A 58 -10.64 -9.58 -8.33
N SER A 59 -10.67 -8.31 -8.71
CA SER A 59 -9.96 -7.26 -7.99
C SER A 59 -10.43 -7.11 -6.55
N VAL A 60 -11.74 -7.28 -6.29
CA VAL A 60 -12.32 -7.26 -4.94
C VAL A 60 -11.87 -8.48 -4.12
N LEU A 61 -11.83 -9.66 -4.74
CA LEU A 61 -11.35 -10.89 -4.11
C LEU A 61 -9.86 -10.77 -3.76
N ILE A 62 -9.04 -10.25 -4.68
CA ILE A 62 -7.60 -10.03 -4.44
C ILE A 62 -7.40 -9.02 -3.31
N LEU A 63 -8.16 -7.93 -3.31
CA LEU A 63 -8.10 -6.94 -2.24
C LEU A 63 -8.48 -7.57 -0.89
N GLY A 64 -9.60 -8.29 -0.84
CA GLY A 64 -10.04 -8.99 0.38
C GLY A 64 -9.01 -9.98 0.89
N PHE A 65 -8.39 -10.68 -0.04
CA PHE A 65 -7.33 -11.62 0.27
C PHE A 65 -6.05 -10.92 0.78
N ALA A 66 -5.61 -9.84 0.12
CA ALA A 66 -4.45 -9.07 0.55
C ALA A 66 -4.68 -8.49 1.97
N ILE A 67 -5.88 -7.96 2.24
CA ILE A 67 -6.26 -7.50 3.58
C ILE A 67 -6.22 -8.66 4.58
N ALA A 68 -6.81 -9.82 4.24
CA ALA A 68 -6.77 -11.00 5.09
C ALA A 68 -5.34 -11.43 5.41
N TYR A 69 -4.46 -11.39 4.41
CA TYR A 69 -3.07 -11.78 4.58
C TYR A 69 -2.30 -10.83 5.51
N VAL A 70 -2.50 -9.52 5.34
CA VAL A 70 -1.89 -8.49 6.20
C VAL A 70 -2.39 -8.58 7.64
N LEU A 71 -3.69 -8.85 7.83
CA LEU A 71 -4.30 -8.91 9.16
C LEU A 71 -4.09 -10.27 9.86
N ASN A 72 -3.76 -11.32 9.10
CA ASN A 72 -3.59 -12.66 9.67
C ASN A 72 -2.63 -12.75 10.87
N PRO A 73 -1.45 -12.10 10.88
CA PRO A 73 -0.56 -12.14 12.03
C PRO A 73 -1.20 -11.58 13.31
N MET A 74 -2.01 -10.52 13.19
CA MET A 74 -2.72 -9.94 14.33
C MET A 74 -3.80 -10.91 14.83
N VAL A 75 -4.54 -11.53 13.92
CA VAL A 75 -5.56 -12.52 14.26
C VAL A 75 -4.93 -13.73 14.93
N ASP A 76 -3.83 -14.25 14.42
CA ASP A 76 -3.13 -15.41 14.98
C ASP A 76 -2.61 -15.08 16.38
N PHE A 77 -2.07 -13.88 16.64
CA PHE A 77 -1.64 -13.40 17.96
C PHE A 77 -2.79 -13.42 18.99
N PHE A 78 -3.98 -12.92 18.61
CA PHE A 78 -5.14 -12.96 19.50
C PHE A 78 -5.74 -14.37 19.63
N CYS A 79 -5.66 -15.17 18.57
CA CYS A 79 -6.17 -16.53 18.56
C CYS A 79 -5.42 -17.44 19.55
N GLU A 80 -4.11 -17.25 19.72
CA GLU A 80 -3.30 -17.96 20.71
C GLU A 80 -3.79 -17.72 22.15
N ARG A 81 -4.34 -16.52 22.42
CA ARG A 81 -4.84 -16.16 23.76
C ARG A 81 -6.32 -16.49 23.97
N ILE A 82 -7.17 -16.20 22.99
CA ILE A 82 -8.63 -16.33 23.09
C ILE A 82 -9.10 -17.75 22.76
N ARG A 83 -8.27 -18.52 22.02
CA ARG A 83 -8.58 -19.89 21.53
C ARG A 83 -9.85 -19.99 20.67
N ASN A 84 -10.40 -18.86 20.24
CA ASN A 84 -11.58 -18.79 19.37
C ASN A 84 -11.28 -17.86 18.20
N ARG A 85 -11.19 -18.46 17.01
CA ARG A 85 -10.77 -17.73 15.80
C ARG A 85 -11.76 -16.65 15.39
N PHE A 86 -13.07 -16.93 15.52
CA PHE A 86 -14.11 -15.93 15.22
C PHE A 86 -13.96 -14.69 16.09
N LEU A 87 -13.82 -14.88 17.41
CA LEU A 87 -13.65 -13.77 18.37
C LEU A 87 -12.36 -13.00 18.10
N SER A 88 -11.28 -13.68 17.74
CA SER A 88 -9.99 -13.04 17.40
C SER A 88 -10.08 -12.18 16.16
N VAL A 89 -10.74 -12.67 15.10
CA VAL A 89 -10.99 -11.88 13.90
C VAL A 89 -11.86 -10.67 14.22
N PHE A 90 -12.97 -10.87 14.92
CA PHE A 90 -13.89 -9.80 15.30
C PHE A 90 -13.19 -8.71 16.14
N LEU A 91 -12.34 -9.10 17.10
CA LEU A 91 -11.58 -8.18 17.92
C LEU A 91 -10.58 -7.36 17.08
N VAL A 92 -9.87 -7.97 16.16
CA VAL A 92 -8.95 -7.25 15.23
C VAL A 92 -9.71 -6.20 14.43
N TYR A 93 -10.90 -6.55 13.91
CA TYR A 93 -11.73 -5.60 13.16
C TYR A 93 -12.27 -4.46 14.03
N ILE A 94 -12.65 -4.74 15.29
CA ILE A 94 -13.05 -3.69 16.25
C ILE A 94 -11.86 -2.75 16.53
N ILE A 95 -10.65 -3.30 16.70
CA ILE A 95 -9.46 -2.48 16.93
C ILE A 95 -9.21 -1.57 15.72
N ILE A 96 -9.30 -2.09 14.51
CA ILE A 96 -9.09 -1.31 13.28
C ILE A 96 -10.16 -0.22 13.13
N LEU A 97 -11.44 -0.56 13.34
CA LEU A 97 -12.54 0.40 13.29
C LEU A 97 -12.41 1.46 14.38
N GLY A 98 -12.06 1.06 15.60
CA GLY A 98 -11.79 1.97 16.72
C GLY A 98 -10.63 2.93 16.42
N PHE A 99 -9.58 2.43 15.78
CA PHE A 99 -8.44 3.23 15.35
C PHE A 99 -8.80 4.23 14.25
N ILE A 100 -9.57 3.81 13.26
CA ILE A 100 -10.11 4.70 12.22
C ILE A 100 -10.99 5.78 12.85
N PHE A 101 -11.90 5.39 13.75
CA PHE A 101 -12.76 6.34 14.47
C PHE A 101 -11.95 7.33 15.32
N PHE A 102 -10.91 6.85 16.01
CA PHE A 102 -10.00 7.69 16.78
C PHE A 102 -9.28 8.73 15.90
N ILE A 103 -8.76 8.31 14.72
CA ILE A 103 -8.15 9.23 13.76
C ILE A 103 -9.16 10.28 13.31
N CYS A 104 -10.36 9.85 12.92
CA CYS A 104 -11.42 10.78 12.50
C CYS A 104 -11.77 11.76 13.62
N TYR A 105 -11.87 11.29 14.85
CA TYR A 105 -12.17 12.13 16.02
C TYR A 105 -11.08 13.19 16.26
N VAL A 106 -9.80 12.78 16.26
CA VAL A 106 -8.67 13.70 16.44
C VAL A 106 -8.64 14.73 15.32
N THR A 107 -8.84 14.30 14.07
CA THR A 107 -8.87 15.19 12.89
C THR A 107 -10.00 16.21 13.00
N ILE A 108 -11.21 15.78 13.34
CA ILE A 108 -12.36 16.65 13.52
C ILE A 108 -12.12 17.64 14.68
N LYS A 109 -11.48 17.20 15.76
CA LYS A 109 -11.15 18.06 16.89
C LYS A 109 -10.14 19.15 16.49
N GLU A 110 -9.10 18.82 15.74
CA GLU A 110 -8.13 19.80 15.23
C GLU A 110 -8.79 20.81 14.28
N ILE A 111 -9.70 20.37 13.42
CA ILE A 111 -10.47 21.24 12.52
C ILE A 111 -11.42 22.16 13.33
N ARG A 112 -12.06 21.66 14.39
CA ARG A 112 -13.00 22.42 15.24
C ARG A 112 -12.34 23.50 16.09
N LEU A 113 -11.07 23.37 16.42
CA LEU A 113 -10.33 24.42 17.14
C LEU A 113 -10.22 25.73 16.34
N GLY A 114 -10.53 25.70 15.03
CA GLY A 114 -10.62 26.87 14.15
C GLY A 114 -12.02 27.53 14.00
N GLY A 115 -13.08 27.04 14.68
CA GLY A 115 -14.44 27.57 14.59
C GLY A 115 -15.52 26.52 14.28
N LYS A 116 -16.81 26.92 14.36
CA LYS A 116 -17.96 26.07 13.97
C LYS A 116 -17.98 25.88 12.45
N ILE A 117 -17.35 24.86 11.94
CA ILE A 117 -17.24 24.60 10.50
C ILE A 117 -17.86 23.25 10.19
N THR A 118 -18.77 23.18 9.22
CA THR A 118 -19.24 21.91 8.65
C THR A 118 -18.09 21.22 7.92
N PHE A 119 -18.14 19.89 7.75
CA PHE A 119 -17.10 19.12 7.04
C PHE A 119 -16.79 19.71 5.66
N VAL A 120 -17.81 20.19 4.95
CA VAL A 120 -17.67 20.82 3.62
C VAL A 120 -16.97 22.18 3.73
N ASP A 121 -17.32 22.98 4.73
CA ASP A 121 -16.67 24.28 4.97
C ASP A 121 -15.23 24.09 5.44
N GLY A 122 -14.97 23.06 6.27
CA GLY A 122 -13.61 22.67 6.67
C GLY A 122 -12.74 22.27 5.48
N MET A 123 -13.28 21.50 4.55
CA MET A 123 -12.58 21.16 3.30
C MET A 123 -12.34 22.38 2.42
N ASN A 124 -13.32 23.26 2.26
CA ASN A 124 -13.17 24.50 1.50
C ASN A 124 -12.12 25.42 2.15
N LEU A 125 -12.13 25.56 3.46
CA LEU A 125 -11.19 26.38 4.22
C LEU A 125 -9.75 25.82 4.14
N ILE A 126 -9.60 24.48 4.17
CA ILE A 126 -8.31 23.83 3.92
C ILE A 126 -7.84 24.14 2.49
N ILE A 127 -8.73 24.06 1.51
CA ILE A 127 -8.41 24.33 0.10
C ILE A 127 -8.05 25.81 -0.10
N GLU A 128 -8.78 26.75 0.51
CA GLU A 128 -8.48 28.18 0.42
C GLU A 128 -7.19 28.56 1.14
N ASN A 129 -7.00 28.09 2.35
CA ASN A 129 -5.71 28.26 3.06
C ASN A 129 -4.54 27.64 2.29
N PHE A 130 -4.77 26.51 1.67
CA PHE A 130 -3.79 25.86 0.82
C PHE A 130 -3.44 26.71 -0.41
N LYS A 131 -4.44 27.26 -1.11
CA LYS A 131 -4.23 28.18 -2.24
C LYS A 131 -3.45 29.41 -1.80
N HIS A 132 -3.85 30.03 -0.71
CA HIS A 132 -3.22 31.26 -0.20
C HIS A 132 -1.76 31.02 0.21
N ASN A 133 -1.50 29.89 0.90
CA ASN A 133 -0.14 29.55 1.34
C ASN A 133 0.76 29.10 0.18
N ILE A 134 0.21 28.40 -0.83
CA ILE A 134 0.96 28.12 -2.06
C ILE A 134 1.35 29.44 -2.76
N GLU A 135 0.45 30.43 -2.80
CA GLU A 135 0.74 31.71 -3.40
C GLU A 135 1.89 32.42 -2.68
N ASN A 136 1.87 32.45 -1.36
CA ASN A 136 2.92 33.07 -0.55
C ASN A 136 4.28 32.34 -0.73
N VAL A 137 4.28 30.99 -0.62
CA VAL A 137 5.50 30.18 -0.85
C VAL A 137 6.01 30.34 -2.29
N TYR A 138 5.10 30.40 -3.25
CA TYR A 138 5.45 30.60 -4.65
C TYR A 138 6.15 31.94 -4.87
N VAL A 139 5.63 33.04 -4.29
CA VAL A 139 6.25 34.37 -4.37
C VAL A 139 7.65 34.35 -3.73
N ASP A 140 7.77 33.78 -2.54
CA ASP A 140 9.06 33.68 -1.83
C ASP A 140 10.09 32.87 -2.62
N VAL A 141 9.67 31.70 -3.13
CA VAL A 141 10.52 30.84 -3.95
C VAL A 141 10.94 31.52 -5.25
N LEU A 142 10.01 32.19 -5.93
CA LEU A 142 10.31 32.96 -7.14
C LEU A 142 11.36 34.05 -6.86
N TYR A 143 11.22 34.81 -5.79
CA TYR A 143 12.17 35.83 -5.39
C TYR A 143 13.60 35.30 -5.28
N TYR A 144 13.77 34.14 -4.66
CA TYR A 144 15.09 33.48 -4.54
C TYR A 144 15.57 32.94 -5.88
N LEU A 145 14.70 32.31 -6.69
CA LEU A 145 15.08 31.71 -7.98
C LEU A 145 15.46 32.79 -9.01
N GLU A 146 14.74 33.91 -9.06
CA GLU A 146 15.08 35.07 -9.91
C GLU A 146 16.44 35.66 -9.52
N ARG A 147 16.70 35.75 -8.22
CA ARG A 147 17.98 36.28 -7.71
C ARG A 147 19.19 35.40 -8.14
N TYR A 148 18.97 34.10 -8.32
CA TYR A 148 20.03 33.16 -8.75
C TYR A 148 19.93 32.79 -10.24
N HIS A 149 19.12 33.48 -11.05
CA HIS A 149 18.93 33.26 -12.51
C HIS A 149 18.60 31.82 -12.87
N LEU A 150 17.72 31.16 -12.12
CA LEU A 150 17.31 29.78 -12.32
C LEU A 150 15.99 29.66 -13.13
N ASP A 151 15.98 30.28 -14.33
CA ASP A 151 14.76 30.39 -15.18
C ASP A 151 14.15 29.05 -15.56
N PHE A 152 14.99 28.00 -15.71
CA PHE A 152 14.50 26.64 -15.97
C PHE A 152 13.59 26.13 -14.86
N ILE A 153 13.98 26.36 -13.60
CA ILE A 153 13.21 25.93 -12.43
C ILE A 153 11.93 26.74 -12.31
N ILE A 154 11.98 28.04 -12.63
CA ILE A 154 10.81 28.94 -12.60
C ILE A 154 9.74 28.43 -13.57
N ASN A 155 10.10 28.09 -14.80
CA ASN A 155 9.18 27.55 -15.80
C ASN A 155 8.54 26.22 -15.37
N TYR A 156 9.32 25.35 -14.72
CA TYR A 156 8.81 24.08 -14.20
C TYR A 156 7.82 24.29 -13.05
N ILE A 157 8.13 25.18 -12.12
CA ILE A 157 7.26 25.54 -10.98
C ILE A 157 5.95 26.19 -11.48
N ASN A 158 6.02 27.07 -12.47
CA ASN A 158 4.84 27.70 -13.08
C ASN A 158 3.91 26.65 -13.73
N THR A 159 4.48 25.72 -14.47
CA THR A 159 3.72 24.60 -15.07
C THR A 159 3.09 23.72 -14.02
N PHE A 160 3.80 23.43 -12.93
CA PHE A 160 3.31 22.61 -11.83
C PHE A 160 2.20 23.32 -11.04
N LYS A 161 2.36 24.62 -10.76
CA LYS A 161 1.32 25.47 -10.16
C LYS A 161 0.06 25.44 -11.00
N GLY A 162 0.15 25.67 -12.30
CA GLY A 162 -0.99 25.62 -13.22
C GLY A 162 -1.75 24.29 -13.15
N LYS A 163 -1.04 23.16 -13.20
CA LYS A 163 -1.65 21.82 -13.08
C LYS A 163 -2.35 21.60 -11.74
N ILE A 164 -1.78 22.09 -10.64
CA ILE A 164 -2.41 22.02 -9.30
C ILE A 164 -3.71 22.80 -9.30
N TYR A 165 -3.68 24.06 -9.77
CA TYR A 165 -4.87 24.93 -9.81
C TYR A 165 -5.98 24.37 -10.71
N ASP A 166 -5.63 23.86 -11.89
CA ASP A 166 -6.57 23.21 -12.80
C ASP A 166 -7.21 21.97 -12.16
N THR A 167 -6.42 21.15 -11.49
CA THR A 167 -6.91 19.97 -10.78
C THR A 167 -7.85 20.37 -9.64
N MET A 168 -7.52 21.41 -8.88
CA MET A 168 -8.34 21.90 -7.76
C MET A 168 -9.65 22.57 -8.23
N ASN A 169 -9.64 23.30 -9.34
CA ASN A 169 -10.80 24.01 -9.83
C ASN A 169 -11.77 23.13 -10.64
N ASN A 170 -11.23 22.23 -11.47
CA ASN A 170 -12.01 21.47 -12.46
C ASN A 170 -12.37 20.03 -12.02
N GLY A 171 -11.73 19.48 -11.00
CA GLY A 171 -11.80 18.03 -10.71
C GLY A 171 -12.52 17.62 -9.43
N ILE A 172 -12.73 18.51 -8.47
CA ILE A 172 -12.99 18.08 -7.08
C ILE A 172 -14.47 17.80 -6.79
N ARG A 173 -15.44 18.39 -7.47
CA ARG A 173 -16.82 18.44 -6.96
C ARG A 173 -17.72 17.23 -7.21
N LEU A 174 -17.69 16.58 -8.34
CA LEU A 174 -18.63 15.48 -8.63
C LEU A 174 -17.94 14.18 -9.07
N THR A 175 -16.95 14.26 -9.93
CA THR A 175 -16.27 13.07 -10.47
C THR A 175 -15.46 12.32 -9.39
N ILE A 176 -14.83 13.08 -8.46
CA ILE A 176 -14.13 12.49 -7.31
C ILE A 176 -15.12 11.83 -6.37
N PHE A 177 -16.27 12.45 -6.10
CA PHE A 177 -17.28 11.91 -5.21
C PHE A 177 -17.78 10.53 -5.71
N TYR A 178 -18.18 10.41 -6.98
CA TYR A 178 -18.65 9.12 -7.55
C TYR A 178 -17.54 8.08 -7.64
N ARG A 179 -16.32 8.49 -8.02
CA ARG A 179 -15.16 7.57 -8.03
C ARG A 179 -14.78 7.11 -6.63
N THR A 180 -14.88 7.97 -5.64
CA THR A 180 -14.57 7.66 -4.25
C THR A 180 -15.61 6.73 -3.65
N LEU A 181 -16.92 6.94 -3.92
CA LEU A 181 -17.98 6.03 -3.51
C LEU A 181 -17.78 4.61 -4.07
N GLY A 182 -17.45 4.47 -5.34
CA GLY A 182 -17.16 3.16 -5.94
C GLY A 182 -15.94 2.48 -5.30
N ARG A 183 -14.89 3.24 -4.99
CA ARG A 183 -13.70 2.72 -4.28
C ARG A 183 -14.02 2.32 -2.85
N ILE A 184 -14.81 3.10 -2.13
CA ILE A 184 -15.27 2.76 -0.77
C ILE A 184 -16.06 1.45 -0.80
N ALA A 185 -16.98 1.27 -1.74
CA ALA A 185 -17.73 0.02 -1.88
C ALA A 185 -16.78 -1.17 -2.14
N THR A 186 -15.78 -1.01 -3.00
CA THR A 186 -14.76 -2.04 -3.27
C THR A 186 -13.98 -2.42 -2.01
N VAL A 187 -13.56 -1.42 -1.22
CA VAL A 187 -12.83 -1.64 0.04
C VAL A 187 -13.73 -2.33 1.07
N LEU A 188 -14.99 -1.90 1.22
CA LEU A 188 -15.95 -2.54 2.13
C LEU A 188 -16.21 -4.00 1.76
N LEU A 189 -16.42 -4.29 0.47
CA LEU A 189 -16.55 -5.67 -0.01
C LEU A 189 -15.25 -6.47 0.25
N GLY A 190 -14.09 -5.88 0.00
CA GLY A 190 -12.81 -6.48 0.32
C GLY A 190 -12.65 -6.80 1.81
N LEU A 191 -13.08 -5.90 2.69
CA LEU A 191 -13.11 -6.14 4.14
C LEU A 191 -14.04 -7.28 4.53
N ILE A 192 -15.24 -7.35 3.95
CA ILE A 192 -16.17 -8.47 4.21
C ILE A 192 -15.55 -9.79 3.77
N ILE A 193 -14.99 -9.84 2.57
CA ILE A 193 -14.32 -11.05 2.05
C ILE A 193 -13.15 -11.43 2.96
N SER A 194 -12.33 -10.47 3.38
CA SER A 194 -11.19 -10.74 4.23
C SER A 194 -11.61 -11.27 5.61
N PHE A 195 -12.73 -10.79 6.16
CA PHE A 195 -13.29 -11.31 7.39
C PHE A 195 -13.66 -12.81 7.27
N TYR A 196 -14.37 -13.19 6.21
CA TYR A 196 -14.72 -14.59 5.99
C TYR A 196 -13.47 -15.46 5.73
N LEU A 197 -12.53 -14.96 4.94
CA LEU A 197 -11.28 -15.66 4.70
C LEU A 197 -10.49 -15.90 5.99
N LEU A 198 -10.39 -14.93 6.88
CA LEU A 198 -9.72 -15.05 8.17
C LEU A 198 -10.46 -15.99 9.12
N LYS A 199 -11.78 -15.90 9.16
CA LYS A 199 -12.62 -16.74 10.00
C LYS A 199 -12.53 -18.21 9.60
N ASP A 200 -12.69 -18.50 8.32
CA ASP A 200 -12.83 -19.87 7.81
C ASP A 200 -11.51 -20.45 7.26
N LYS A 201 -10.37 -19.84 7.60
CA LYS A 201 -9.01 -20.19 7.17
C LYS A 201 -8.74 -21.70 7.18
N GLU A 202 -8.98 -22.36 8.29
CA GLU A 202 -8.65 -23.75 8.49
C GLU A 202 -9.52 -24.67 7.62
N SER A 203 -10.82 -24.36 7.53
CA SER A 203 -11.78 -25.13 6.73
C SER A 203 -11.51 -25.02 5.24
N ILE A 204 -11.30 -23.78 4.74
CA ILE A 204 -10.99 -23.51 3.32
C ILE A 204 -9.69 -24.21 2.94
N SER A 205 -8.68 -24.09 3.79
CA SER A 205 -7.37 -24.66 3.61
C SER A 205 -7.38 -26.21 3.57
N GLY A 206 -8.05 -26.82 4.56
CA GLY A 206 -8.14 -28.26 4.65
C GLY A 206 -8.85 -28.87 3.46
N SER A 207 -9.99 -28.28 3.05
CA SER A 207 -10.74 -28.70 1.87
C SER A 207 -9.93 -28.59 0.60
N PHE A 208 -9.22 -27.49 0.42
CA PHE A 208 -8.39 -27.26 -0.76
C PHE A 208 -7.22 -28.27 -0.86
N LYS A 209 -6.51 -28.53 0.26
CA LYS A 209 -5.46 -29.57 0.30
C LYS A 209 -6.02 -30.94 -0.13
N LYS A 210 -7.19 -31.30 0.39
CA LYS A 210 -7.86 -32.58 0.09
C LYS A 210 -8.17 -32.70 -1.40
N TYR A 211 -8.73 -31.64 -2.01
CA TYR A 211 -9.06 -31.64 -3.45
C TYR A 211 -7.80 -31.66 -4.32
N CYS A 212 -6.79 -30.85 -4.03
CA CYS A 212 -5.55 -30.84 -4.80
C CYS A 212 -4.82 -32.20 -4.74
N LYS A 213 -4.78 -32.84 -3.56
CA LYS A 213 -4.19 -34.18 -3.41
C LYS A 213 -4.93 -35.24 -4.22
N LYS A 214 -6.24 -35.05 -4.42
CA LYS A 214 -7.08 -36.02 -5.18
C LYS A 214 -6.98 -35.80 -6.69
N ILE A 215 -6.81 -34.56 -7.14
CA ILE A 215 -6.88 -34.20 -8.57
C ILE A 215 -5.48 -34.22 -9.21
N LEU A 216 -4.43 -33.83 -8.47
CA LEU A 216 -3.08 -33.71 -9.03
C LEU A 216 -2.28 -34.99 -8.87
N PRO A 217 -1.46 -35.38 -9.88
CA PRO A 217 -0.47 -36.44 -9.73
C PRO A 217 0.46 -36.17 -8.56
N GLU A 218 0.88 -37.22 -7.86
CA GLU A 218 1.67 -37.10 -6.61
C GLU A 218 2.95 -36.28 -6.78
N LYS A 219 3.64 -36.40 -7.91
CA LYS A 219 4.86 -35.63 -8.24
C LYS A 219 4.55 -34.13 -8.34
N VAL A 220 3.45 -33.77 -9.02
CA VAL A 220 3.02 -32.37 -9.19
C VAL A 220 2.55 -31.80 -7.85
N TYR A 221 1.78 -32.57 -7.09
CA TYR A 221 1.35 -32.16 -5.76
C TYR A 221 2.54 -31.87 -4.82
N LYS A 222 3.53 -32.77 -4.76
CA LYS A 222 4.74 -32.56 -3.93
C LYS A 222 5.54 -31.33 -4.39
N PHE A 223 5.74 -31.18 -5.71
CA PHE A 223 6.41 -30.01 -6.27
C PHE A 223 5.69 -28.71 -5.90
N CYS A 224 4.37 -28.64 -6.10
CA CYS A 224 3.58 -27.47 -5.72
C CYS A 224 3.63 -27.24 -4.21
N ALA A 225 3.53 -28.26 -3.38
CA ALA A 225 3.53 -28.12 -1.93
C ALA A 225 4.82 -27.46 -1.40
N VAL A 226 6.00 -27.91 -1.87
CA VAL A 226 7.30 -27.36 -1.46
C VAL A 226 7.45 -25.91 -1.95
N ASN A 227 7.05 -25.62 -3.20
CA ASN A 227 7.16 -24.26 -3.74
C ASN A 227 6.29 -23.27 -2.98
N ILE A 228 5.10 -23.67 -2.59
CA ILE A 228 4.16 -22.85 -1.84
C ILE A 228 4.68 -22.62 -0.41
N GLU A 229 5.36 -23.62 0.17
CA GLU A 229 5.97 -23.46 1.49
C GLU A 229 7.06 -22.39 1.49
N ASP A 230 7.98 -22.46 0.55
CA ASP A 230 9.05 -21.47 0.38
C ASP A 230 8.50 -20.06 0.10
N MET A 231 7.41 -20.00 -0.63
CA MET A 231 6.74 -18.74 -0.96
C MET A 231 6.03 -18.15 0.27
N ASP A 232 5.33 -18.96 1.08
CA ASP A 232 4.71 -18.49 2.32
C ASP A 232 5.77 -17.96 3.32
N ASP A 233 6.90 -18.65 3.45
CA ASP A 233 8.02 -18.19 4.28
C ASP A 233 8.58 -16.85 3.79
N ALA A 234 8.73 -16.67 2.46
CA ALA A 234 9.20 -15.42 1.87
C ALA A 234 8.23 -14.25 2.10
N PHE A 235 6.94 -14.49 1.94
CA PHE A 235 5.91 -13.47 1.99
C PHE A 235 5.50 -13.13 3.43
N SER A 236 5.23 -14.15 4.27
CA SER A 236 4.74 -13.89 5.63
C SER A 236 5.78 -13.15 6.46
N GLY A 237 7.06 -13.55 6.36
CA GLY A 237 8.14 -12.87 7.06
C GLY A 237 8.31 -11.41 6.63
N TYR A 238 8.25 -11.15 5.32
CA TYR A 238 8.35 -9.80 4.78
C TYR A 238 7.18 -8.92 5.22
N ILE A 239 5.95 -9.38 5.03
CA ILE A 239 4.75 -8.57 5.34
C ILE A 239 4.65 -8.28 6.84
N ARG A 240 4.94 -9.27 7.71
CA ARG A 240 4.99 -9.03 9.16
C ARG A 240 6.02 -7.98 9.54
N GLY A 241 7.23 -8.11 8.99
CA GLY A 241 8.30 -7.16 9.25
C GLY A 241 7.92 -5.75 8.79
N GLN A 242 7.45 -5.62 7.56
CA GLN A 242 7.08 -4.33 6.98
C GLN A 242 5.91 -3.66 7.70
N PHE A 243 4.94 -4.45 8.15
CA PHE A 243 3.81 -3.94 8.94
C PHE A 243 4.27 -3.45 10.32
N THR A 244 5.14 -4.21 10.99
CA THR A 244 5.71 -3.80 12.28
C THR A 244 6.55 -2.55 12.16
N ASP A 245 7.40 -2.47 11.13
CA ASP A 245 8.20 -1.31 10.79
C ASP A 245 7.32 -0.07 10.53
N GLY A 246 6.28 -0.22 9.70
CA GLY A 246 5.31 0.83 9.43
C GLY A 246 4.59 1.36 10.68
N ILE A 247 4.23 0.50 11.64
CA ILE A 247 3.65 0.93 12.92
C ILE A 247 4.67 1.74 13.74
N ILE A 248 5.89 1.25 13.85
CA ILE A 248 6.96 1.93 14.61
C ILE A 248 7.21 3.31 14.01
N MET A 249 7.38 3.39 12.68
CA MET A 249 7.61 4.66 11.99
C MET A 249 6.40 5.59 12.06
N SER A 250 5.16 5.06 12.01
CA SER A 250 3.94 5.87 12.24
C SER A 250 4.00 6.59 13.59
N VAL A 251 4.37 5.88 14.65
CA VAL A 251 4.46 6.45 16.00
C VAL A 251 5.58 7.46 16.09
N ILE A 252 6.78 7.13 15.62
CA ILE A 252 7.95 8.00 15.70
C ILE A 252 7.70 9.30 14.95
N ILE A 253 7.25 9.24 13.70
CA ILE A 253 6.98 10.44 12.87
C ILE A 253 5.87 11.28 13.52
N SER A 254 4.78 10.65 14.00
CA SER A 254 3.70 11.38 14.67
C SER A 254 4.20 12.14 15.90
N VAL A 255 4.99 11.50 16.75
CA VAL A 255 5.53 12.12 17.97
C VAL A 255 6.48 13.27 17.62
N VAL A 256 7.41 13.04 16.71
CA VAL A 256 8.41 14.05 16.32
C VAL A 256 7.74 15.28 15.68
N LEU A 257 6.82 15.08 14.75
CA LEU A 257 6.08 16.18 14.13
C LEU A 257 5.17 16.89 15.13
N GLY A 258 4.61 16.16 16.10
CA GLY A 258 3.83 16.74 17.20
C GLY A 258 4.68 17.67 18.09
N ILE A 259 5.88 17.22 18.47
CA ILE A 259 6.84 18.03 19.23
C ILE A 259 7.26 19.28 18.44
N MET A 260 7.42 19.15 17.13
CA MET A 260 7.76 20.26 16.24
C MET A 260 6.55 21.20 16.00
N GLY A 261 5.37 20.89 16.51
CA GLY A 261 4.17 21.72 16.35
C GLY A 261 3.67 21.79 14.88
N ILE A 262 3.84 20.71 14.12
CA ILE A 262 3.26 20.56 12.78
C ILE A 262 1.80 20.15 12.92
N LYS A 263 0.90 20.75 12.14
CA LYS A 263 -0.52 20.36 12.14
C LYS A 263 -0.70 18.95 11.58
N PHE A 264 -1.67 18.23 12.11
CA PHE A 264 -2.02 16.86 11.72
C PHE A 264 -0.88 15.83 11.83
N PRO A 265 -0.05 15.86 12.88
CA PRO A 265 1.13 15.01 12.99
C PRO A 265 0.79 13.51 12.97
N LEU A 266 -0.33 13.14 13.61
CA LEU A 266 -0.82 11.77 13.68
C LEU A 266 -1.20 11.24 12.28
N ILE A 267 -1.89 12.05 11.49
CA ILE A 267 -2.30 11.67 10.13
C ILE A 267 -1.08 11.47 9.24
N ILE A 268 -0.13 12.41 9.29
CA ILE A 268 1.11 12.33 8.49
C ILE A 268 1.90 11.08 8.88
N GLY A 269 2.07 10.82 10.17
CA GLY A 269 2.79 9.65 10.64
C GLY A 269 2.11 8.33 10.22
N ILE A 270 0.79 8.24 10.31
CA ILE A 270 0.05 7.05 9.89
C ILE A 270 0.14 6.84 8.38
N ILE A 271 -0.05 7.89 7.58
CA ILE A 271 0.06 7.78 6.11
C ILE A 271 1.48 7.38 5.72
N SER A 272 2.50 7.97 6.36
CA SER A 272 3.90 7.61 6.12
C SER A 272 4.18 6.15 6.47
N GLY A 273 3.78 5.70 7.66
CA GLY A 273 4.01 4.33 8.10
C GLY A 273 3.23 3.29 7.28
N LEU A 274 1.96 3.57 6.92
CA LEU A 274 1.22 2.69 6.00
C LEU A 274 1.86 2.64 4.61
N SER A 275 2.40 3.75 4.14
CA SER A 275 3.12 3.80 2.87
C SER A 275 4.44 3.04 2.92
N ASN A 276 4.99 2.80 4.13
CA ASN A 276 6.22 2.03 4.33
C ASN A 276 6.06 0.53 4.03
N ILE A 277 4.82 0.03 3.84
CA ILE A 277 4.57 -1.30 3.29
C ILE A 277 5.27 -1.46 1.93
N ILE A 278 5.45 -0.37 1.19
CA ILE A 278 6.27 -0.31 -0.01
C ILE A 278 7.58 0.40 0.36
N PRO A 279 8.74 -0.29 0.34
CA PRO A 279 10.02 0.32 0.68
C PRO A 279 10.31 1.59 -0.11
N TYR A 280 10.92 2.55 0.52
CA TYR A 280 11.20 3.90 0.01
C TYR A 280 9.97 4.81 -0.18
N PHE A 281 8.79 4.26 -0.37
CA PHE A 281 7.57 5.07 -0.54
C PHE A 281 7.15 5.75 0.77
N GLY A 282 7.24 5.05 1.89
CA GLY A 282 6.95 5.64 3.19
C GLY A 282 7.85 6.83 3.51
N ALA A 283 9.15 6.69 3.20
CA ALA A 283 10.13 7.76 3.34
C ALA A 283 9.77 8.99 2.48
N LEU A 284 9.47 8.74 1.20
CA LEU A 284 9.12 9.80 0.26
C LEU A 284 7.82 10.51 0.64
N ILE A 285 6.78 9.76 0.94
CA ILE A 285 5.46 10.31 1.30
C ILE A 285 5.54 11.03 2.66
N GLY A 286 6.25 10.46 3.64
CA GLY A 286 6.48 11.08 4.93
C GLY A 286 7.23 12.41 4.81
N PHE A 287 8.28 12.46 4.00
CA PHE A 287 9.02 13.69 3.71
C PHE A 287 8.11 14.74 3.04
N LEU A 288 7.47 14.37 1.93
CA LEU A 288 6.63 15.28 1.16
C LEU A 288 5.49 15.88 2.00
N LEU A 289 4.76 15.03 2.73
CA LEU A 289 3.64 15.49 3.55
C LEU A 289 4.10 16.36 4.72
N SER A 290 5.20 16.02 5.38
CA SER A 290 5.71 16.77 6.53
C SER A 290 6.21 18.14 6.14
N VAL A 291 7.03 18.23 5.08
CA VAL A 291 7.54 19.49 4.53
C VAL A 291 6.40 20.35 4.01
N PHE A 292 5.48 19.73 3.28
CA PHE A 292 4.30 20.41 2.76
C PHE A 292 3.46 21.05 3.86
N MET A 293 3.17 20.31 4.94
CA MET A 293 2.41 20.87 6.06
C MET A 293 3.15 21.94 6.84
N ALA A 294 4.47 21.89 6.91
CA ALA A 294 5.28 22.96 7.47
C ALA A 294 5.19 24.24 6.62
N LEU A 295 5.26 24.10 5.28
CA LEU A 295 5.09 25.23 4.34
C LEU A 295 3.68 25.84 4.40
N VAL A 296 2.65 24.99 4.50
CA VAL A 296 1.25 25.45 4.66
C VAL A 296 1.05 26.28 5.93
N ASN A 297 1.87 26.07 6.95
CA ASN A 297 1.85 26.90 8.15
C ASN A 297 2.59 28.25 7.99
N GLY A 298 3.16 28.53 6.80
CA GLY A 298 3.84 29.78 6.49
C GLY A 298 5.26 29.92 7.07
N ASP A 299 5.88 28.81 7.51
CA ASP A 299 7.19 28.80 8.15
C ASP A 299 8.21 28.05 7.29
N VAL A 300 8.82 28.75 6.33
CA VAL A 300 9.82 28.17 5.41
C VAL A 300 11.06 27.65 6.15
N PRO A 301 11.67 28.39 7.12
CA PRO A 301 12.76 27.84 7.93
C PRO A 301 12.38 26.55 8.64
N LYS A 302 11.17 26.48 9.20
CA LYS A 302 10.66 25.27 9.86
C LYS A 302 10.47 24.12 8.89
N ALA A 303 10.02 24.38 7.66
CA ALA A 303 9.90 23.36 6.63
C ALA A 303 11.23 22.70 6.29
N VAL A 304 12.31 23.49 6.21
CA VAL A 304 13.68 22.97 6.00
C VAL A 304 14.10 22.09 7.17
N ILE A 305 13.90 22.54 8.41
CA ILE A 305 14.23 21.76 9.61
C ILE A 305 13.44 20.46 9.65
N VAL A 306 12.15 20.50 9.38
CA VAL A 306 11.28 19.31 9.29
C VAL A 306 11.79 18.34 8.24
N GLY A 307 12.17 18.84 7.06
CA GLY A 307 12.74 18.02 6.00
C GLY A 307 14.00 17.29 6.44
N ILE A 308 14.92 18.00 7.08
CA ILE A 308 16.16 17.41 7.61
C ILE A 308 15.84 16.36 8.68
N VAL A 309 14.95 16.66 9.62
CA VAL A 309 14.56 15.72 10.68
C VAL A 309 13.95 14.45 10.10
N ILE A 310 13.06 14.57 9.14
CA ILE A 310 12.45 13.39 8.49
C ILE A 310 13.52 12.58 7.75
N ILE A 311 14.48 13.20 7.06
CA ILE A 311 15.59 12.48 6.42
C ILE A 311 16.41 11.72 7.47
N VAL A 312 16.74 12.33 8.60
CA VAL A 312 17.45 11.67 9.69
C VAL A 312 16.65 10.49 10.24
N LEU A 313 15.36 10.65 10.47
CA LEU A 313 14.50 9.55 10.91
C LEU A 313 14.47 8.39 9.90
N GLN A 314 14.45 8.69 8.60
CA GLN A 314 14.49 7.66 7.55
C GLN A 314 15.86 6.94 7.50
N GLN A 315 16.96 7.63 7.83
CA GLN A 315 18.26 6.96 7.98
C GLN A 315 18.28 6.04 9.21
N ILE A 316 17.70 6.48 10.33
CA ILE A 316 17.55 5.64 11.52
C ILE A 316 16.70 4.41 11.21
N ASP A 317 15.60 4.59 10.47
CA ASP A 317 14.77 3.49 10.00
C ASP A 317 15.57 2.49 9.18
N GLY A 318 16.23 2.94 8.11
CA GLY A 318 16.98 2.09 7.19
C GLY A 318 18.15 1.35 7.82
N TYR A 319 18.86 1.96 8.78
CA TYR A 319 20.05 1.37 9.39
C TYR A 319 19.81 0.65 10.72
N ILE A 320 18.74 0.99 11.45
CA ILE A 320 18.51 0.48 12.81
C ILE A 320 17.19 -0.28 12.93
N ILE A 321 16.08 0.34 12.54
CA ILE A 321 14.74 -0.22 12.79
C ILE A 321 14.46 -1.35 11.81
N SER A 322 14.54 -1.07 10.53
CA SER A 322 14.22 -2.02 9.47
C SER A 322 15.07 -3.29 9.53
N PRO A 323 16.41 -3.25 9.73
CA PRO A 323 17.21 -4.46 9.93
C PRO A 323 16.83 -5.28 11.18
N LYS A 324 16.42 -4.62 12.26
CA LYS A 324 16.00 -5.30 13.49
C LYS A 324 14.62 -5.97 13.34
N VAL A 325 13.71 -5.34 12.62
CA VAL A 325 12.34 -5.81 12.43
C VAL A 325 12.24 -6.85 11.33
N LEU A 326 12.89 -6.61 10.20
CA LEU A 326 12.90 -7.51 9.05
C LEU A 326 13.92 -8.65 9.18
N GLY A 327 14.94 -8.48 10.03
CA GLY A 327 15.99 -9.47 10.28
C GLY A 327 16.70 -9.89 8.99
N HIS A 328 17.10 -11.17 8.92
CA HIS A 328 17.71 -11.77 7.73
C HIS A 328 16.74 -11.90 6.55
N SER A 329 15.50 -11.45 6.73
CA SER A 329 14.43 -11.66 5.75
C SER A 329 14.59 -10.87 4.46
N VAL A 330 15.43 -9.84 4.39
CA VAL A 330 15.56 -8.96 3.21
C VAL A 330 17.02 -8.62 2.92
N LYS A 331 17.86 -9.65 2.74
CA LYS A 331 19.19 -9.42 2.15
C LYS A 331 19.08 -9.37 0.61
N LEU A 332 18.38 -8.35 0.09
CA LEU A 332 18.32 -8.06 -1.34
C LEU A 332 19.16 -6.82 -1.65
N ASN A 333 19.80 -6.82 -2.83
CA ASN A 333 20.49 -5.64 -3.32
C ASN A 333 19.46 -4.52 -3.59
N PRO A 334 19.71 -3.25 -3.14
CA PRO A 334 18.80 -2.13 -3.38
C PRO A 334 18.40 -1.95 -4.84
N VAL A 335 19.31 -2.18 -5.79
CA VAL A 335 19.00 -2.12 -7.23
C VAL A 335 17.94 -3.13 -7.62
N VAL A 336 18.02 -4.35 -7.09
CA VAL A 336 17.03 -5.41 -7.35
C VAL A 336 15.66 -5.02 -6.78
N ILE A 337 15.63 -4.38 -5.61
CA ILE A 337 14.39 -3.88 -5.00
C ILE A 337 13.75 -2.82 -5.91
N ILE A 338 14.52 -1.84 -6.39
CA ILE A 338 14.01 -0.77 -7.26
C ILE A 338 13.46 -1.36 -8.58
N ILE A 339 14.20 -2.27 -9.21
CA ILE A 339 13.74 -2.95 -10.43
C ILE A 339 12.45 -3.73 -10.17
N ALA A 340 12.40 -4.49 -9.07
CA ALA A 340 11.22 -5.26 -8.69
C ALA A 340 9.99 -4.36 -8.49
N LEU A 341 10.17 -3.23 -7.78
CA LEU A 341 9.11 -2.25 -7.57
C LEU A 341 8.63 -1.62 -8.88
N ALA A 342 9.55 -1.26 -9.79
CA ALA A 342 9.22 -0.67 -11.09
C ALA A 342 8.44 -1.67 -11.97
N VAL A 343 8.91 -2.91 -12.05
CA VAL A 343 8.24 -3.97 -12.82
C VAL A 343 6.90 -4.33 -12.19
N GLY A 344 6.87 -4.57 -10.89
CA GLY A 344 5.63 -4.90 -10.17
C GLY A 344 4.59 -3.79 -10.28
N GLY A 345 5.04 -2.53 -10.13
CA GLY A 345 4.18 -1.35 -10.26
C GLY A 345 3.58 -1.21 -11.66
N LYS A 346 4.35 -1.48 -12.71
CA LYS A 346 3.88 -1.44 -14.10
C LYS A 346 2.89 -2.57 -14.40
N LEU A 347 3.11 -3.76 -13.84
CA LEU A 347 2.27 -4.93 -14.11
C LEU A 347 0.94 -4.91 -13.32
N PHE A 348 0.99 -4.61 -12.03
CA PHE A 348 -0.14 -4.77 -11.11
C PHE A 348 -0.40 -3.53 -10.23
N GLY A 349 0.18 -2.38 -10.58
CA GLY A 349 0.03 -1.15 -9.80
C GLY A 349 0.55 -1.30 -8.36
N LEU A 350 -0.13 -0.66 -7.41
CA LEU A 350 0.24 -0.66 -5.98
C LEU A 350 0.39 -2.08 -5.41
N MET A 351 -0.52 -2.99 -5.75
CA MET A 351 -0.44 -4.38 -5.31
C MET A 351 0.80 -5.10 -5.85
N GLY A 352 1.17 -4.81 -7.10
CA GLY A 352 2.39 -5.33 -7.69
C GLY A 352 3.64 -4.85 -6.97
N MET A 353 3.68 -3.59 -6.53
CA MET A 353 4.81 -3.07 -5.74
C MET A 353 4.93 -3.78 -4.38
N VAL A 354 3.81 -3.97 -3.67
CA VAL A 354 3.81 -4.67 -2.37
C VAL A 354 4.30 -6.11 -2.50
N LEU A 355 3.86 -6.80 -3.55
CA LEU A 355 4.16 -8.23 -3.76
C LEU A 355 5.51 -8.48 -4.46
N ALA A 356 6.10 -7.46 -5.08
CA ALA A 356 7.32 -7.60 -5.86
C ALA A 356 8.52 -8.09 -5.03
N ILE A 357 8.72 -7.51 -3.86
CA ILE A 357 9.89 -7.83 -3.02
C ILE A 357 9.82 -9.25 -2.45
N PRO A 358 8.71 -9.68 -1.81
CA PRO A 358 8.63 -11.07 -1.37
C PRO A 358 8.72 -12.06 -2.52
N PHE A 359 8.24 -11.70 -3.72
CA PHE A 359 8.39 -12.56 -4.90
C PHE A 359 9.85 -12.72 -5.32
N VAL A 360 10.62 -11.62 -5.37
CA VAL A 360 12.06 -11.68 -5.67
C VAL A 360 12.81 -12.47 -4.60
N ARG A 361 12.44 -12.32 -3.33
CA ARG A 361 12.98 -13.12 -2.25
C ARG A 361 12.70 -14.61 -2.44
N PHE A 362 11.48 -14.96 -2.80
CA PHE A 362 11.14 -16.35 -3.14
C PHE A 362 12.03 -16.89 -4.27
N LEU A 363 12.22 -16.12 -5.34
CA LEU A 363 13.13 -16.51 -6.44
C LEU A 363 14.56 -16.70 -5.94
N LYS A 364 15.05 -15.80 -5.09
CA LYS A 364 16.38 -15.92 -4.48
C LYS A 364 16.51 -17.22 -3.68
N ILE A 365 15.57 -17.53 -2.78
CA ILE A 365 15.54 -18.78 -2.00
C ILE A 365 15.59 -20.01 -2.93
N LYS A 366 14.88 -19.96 -4.06
CA LYS A 366 14.90 -21.06 -5.04
C LYS A 366 16.25 -21.24 -5.72
N ILE A 367 16.88 -20.14 -6.08
CA ILE A 367 18.22 -20.15 -6.70
C ILE A 367 19.24 -20.68 -5.67
N GLU A 368 19.23 -20.17 -4.45
CA GLU A 368 20.15 -20.61 -3.38
C GLU A 368 19.99 -22.10 -3.08
N LYS A 369 18.75 -22.58 -2.93
CA LYS A 369 18.48 -24.03 -2.72
C LYS A 369 18.91 -24.90 -3.90
N ARG A 370 18.82 -24.39 -5.15
CA ARG A 370 19.18 -25.17 -6.34
C ARG A 370 20.69 -25.27 -6.55
N TYR A 371 21.41 -24.22 -6.23
CA TYR A 371 22.85 -24.12 -6.50
C TYR A 371 23.70 -24.30 -5.23
N GLN A 372 23.09 -24.60 -4.08
CA GLN A 372 23.76 -24.75 -2.77
C GLN A 372 24.68 -23.57 -2.43
N ILE A 373 24.24 -22.34 -2.82
CA ILE A 373 24.94 -21.11 -2.52
C ILE A 373 24.45 -20.64 -1.15
N GLU A 374 25.38 -20.50 -0.17
CA GLU A 374 25.14 -19.91 1.15
C GLU A 374 25.05 -18.39 1.15
#